data_04dfa8bed9034abccc322fd32142a38f
#
_entry.id   04dfa8bed9034abccc322fd32142a38f
#
_cell.length_a   1.000
_cell.length_b   1.000
_cell.length_c   1.000
_cell.angle_alpha   90.00
_cell.angle_beta   90.00
_cell.angle_gamma   90.00
#
_symmetry.space_group_name_H-M   'P 1'
#
loop_
_entity.id
_entity.type
_entity.pdbx_description
1 polymer ?
#
loop_
_entity_poly.entity_id
_entity_poly.type
_entity_poly.pdbx_seq_one_letter_code
_entity_poly.pdbx_strand_id
1 'polypeptide(L)'
;MPGNTPYCCTKGGIRMLTRTAGVELAPHNITVVNVAPGAVATPINQATLSDADKTKVLDEAIPLGRVAQPEEVAELVSWLAADSGRYVTATTYFIDGGIMQNSVGL
;
A
#
# COMPACT_ATOMS: atom_id res chain seq x y z
N MET A 1 -15.26 4.33 -2.23
CA MET A 1 -15.37 5.58 -1.43
C MET A 1 -16.13 6.61 -2.24
N PRO A 2 -17.35 7.01 -1.86
CA PRO A 2 -18.11 8.06 -2.55
C PRO A 2 -17.29 9.36 -2.63
N GLY A 3 -17.36 10.06 -3.76
CA GLY A 3 -16.62 11.31 -4.00
C GLY A 3 -15.16 11.17 -4.44
N ASN A 4 -14.60 9.95 -4.46
CA ASN A 4 -13.18 9.72 -4.78
C ASN A 4 -12.95 9.02 -6.14
N THR A 5 -13.91 9.14 -7.06
CA THR A 5 -13.81 8.47 -8.38
C THR A 5 -12.51 8.78 -9.12
N PRO A 6 -12.05 10.05 -9.27
CA PRO A 6 -10.80 10.35 -9.96
C PRO A 6 -9.59 9.70 -9.27
N TYR A 7 -9.56 9.72 -7.95
CA TYR A 7 -8.50 9.06 -7.16
C TYR A 7 -8.48 7.56 -7.41
N CYS A 8 -9.64 6.90 -7.36
CA CYS A 8 -9.74 5.46 -7.61
C CYS A 8 -9.32 5.09 -9.03
N CYS A 9 -9.69 5.89 -10.04
CA CYS A 9 -9.25 5.68 -11.42
C CYS A 9 -7.73 5.79 -11.54
N THR A 10 -7.13 6.81 -10.93
CA THR A 10 -5.66 7.00 -10.92
C THR A 10 -4.95 5.83 -10.27
N LYS A 11 -5.41 5.42 -9.09
CA LYS A 11 -4.79 4.29 -8.36
C LYS A 11 -5.01 2.95 -9.05
N GLY A 12 -6.16 2.74 -9.67
CA GLY A 12 -6.43 1.59 -10.53
C GLY A 12 -5.51 1.56 -11.75
N GLY A 13 -5.31 2.71 -12.40
CA GLY A 13 -4.38 2.88 -13.51
C GLY A 13 -2.95 2.52 -13.15
N ILE A 14 -2.45 2.96 -11.97
CA ILE A 14 -1.12 2.60 -11.48
C ILE A 14 -0.97 1.09 -11.30
N ARG A 15 -1.98 0.41 -10.78
CA ARG A 15 -1.96 -1.06 -10.64
C ARG A 15 -1.86 -1.76 -11.98
N MET A 16 -2.62 -1.33 -12.97
CA MET A 16 -2.58 -1.90 -14.32
C MET A 16 -1.27 -1.58 -15.02
N LEU A 17 -0.76 -0.34 -14.88
CA LEU A 17 0.58 0.03 -15.37
C LEU A 17 1.66 -0.90 -14.83
N THR A 18 1.67 -1.17 -13.53
CA THR A 18 2.63 -2.08 -12.89
C THR A 18 2.59 -3.47 -13.49
N ARG A 19 1.39 -4.01 -13.70
CA ARG A 19 1.22 -5.35 -14.29
C ARG A 19 1.72 -5.41 -15.72
N THR A 20 1.34 -4.44 -16.54
CA THR A 20 1.71 -4.40 -17.96
C THR A 20 3.22 -4.15 -18.11
N ALA A 21 3.74 -3.10 -17.50
CA ALA A 21 5.17 -2.77 -17.56
C ALA A 21 6.06 -3.87 -16.97
N GLY A 22 5.60 -4.53 -15.90
CA GLY A 22 6.35 -5.65 -15.30
C GLY A 22 6.51 -6.83 -16.25
N VAL A 23 5.51 -7.11 -17.08
CA VAL A 23 5.59 -8.15 -18.13
C VAL A 23 6.44 -7.69 -19.33
N GLU A 24 6.20 -6.47 -19.80
CA GLU A 24 6.90 -5.91 -20.95
C GLU A 24 8.41 -5.75 -20.71
N LEU A 25 8.81 -5.37 -19.49
CA LEU A 25 10.21 -5.08 -19.14
C LEU A 25 10.97 -6.29 -18.58
N ALA A 26 10.28 -7.37 -18.24
CA ALA A 26 10.90 -8.59 -17.71
C ALA A 26 12.00 -9.17 -18.66
N PRO A 27 11.83 -9.20 -20.00
CA PRO A 27 12.89 -9.65 -20.91
C PRO A 27 14.17 -8.80 -20.85
N HIS A 28 14.08 -7.58 -20.33
CA HIS A 28 15.22 -6.67 -20.13
C HIS A 28 15.81 -6.75 -18.72
N ASN A 29 15.40 -7.75 -17.94
CA ASN A 29 15.82 -7.94 -16.55
C ASN A 29 15.44 -6.74 -15.65
N ILE A 30 14.31 -6.10 -15.93
CA ILE A 30 13.74 -5.00 -15.14
C ILE A 30 12.49 -5.52 -14.44
N THR A 31 12.46 -5.38 -13.13
CA THR A 31 11.27 -5.68 -12.32
C THR A 31 10.48 -4.41 -12.05
N VAL A 32 9.16 -4.51 -12.10
CA VAL A 32 8.23 -3.41 -11.78
C VAL A 32 7.26 -3.89 -10.71
N VAL A 33 7.28 -3.25 -9.57
CA VAL A 33 6.48 -3.63 -8.39
C VAL A 33 5.76 -2.40 -7.85
N ASN A 34 4.52 -2.58 -7.47
CA ASN A 34 3.74 -1.56 -6.78
C ASN A 34 3.68 -1.89 -5.28
N VAL A 35 3.89 -0.89 -4.43
CA VAL A 35 3.67 -0.98 -2.99
C VAL A 35 2.44 -0.15 -2.65
N ALA A 36 1.50 -0.75 -1.93
CA ALA A 36 0.23 -0.15 -1.54
C ALA A 36 0.13 -0.08 -0.01
N PRO A 37 0.64 1.00 0.60
CA PRO A 37 0.52 1.19 2.04
C PRO A 37 -0.93 1.48 2.45
N GLY A 38 -1.30 1.03 3.65
CA GLY A 38 -2.47 1.47 4.36
C GLY A 38 -2.25 2.82 5.06
N ALA A 39 -2.81 2.98 6.25
CA ALA A 39 -2.59 4.17 7.06
C ALA A 39 -1.17 4.17 7.64
N VAL A 40 -0.43 5.24 7.39
CA VAL A 40 0.96 5.43 7.85
C VAL A 40 1.05 6.73 8.64
N ALA A 41 1.84 6.73 9.70
CA ALA A 41 2.08 7.88 10.58
C ALA A 41 2.96 8.93 9.86
N THR A 42 2.33 9.73 9.02
CA THR A 42 2.96 10.79 8.22
C THR A 42 2.26 12.13 8.43
N PRO A 43 2.88 13.26 8.06
CA PRO A 43 2.25 14.58 8.19
C PRO A 43 0.87 14.70 7.55
N ILE A 44 0.59 13.99 6.47
CA ILE A 44 -0.72 14.00 5.81
C ILE A 44 -1.83 13.41 6.71
N ASN A 45 -1.48 12.53 7.64
CA ASN A 45 -2.39 11.90 8.59
C ASN A 45 -2.38 12.58 9.96
N GLN A 46 -1.61 13.66 10.15
CA GLN A 46 -1.44 14.34 11.43
C GLN A 46 -2.78 14.76 12.06
N ALA A 47 -3.68 15.32 11.26
CA ALA A 47 -4.99 15.77 11.73
C ALA A 47 -5.87 14.62 12.28
N THR A 48 -5.71 13.42 11.71
CA THR A 48 -6.41 12.22 12.20
C THR A 48 -5.71 11.67 13.44
N LEU A 49 -4.38 11.57 13.42
CA LEU A 49 -3.59 10.99 14.51
C LEU A 49 -3.53 11.84 15.76
N SER A 50 -3.77 13.16 15.67
CA SER A 50 -3.88 14.07 16.83
C SER A 50 -5.26 14.07 17.47
N ASP A 51 -6.25 13.44 16.86
CA ASP A 51 -7.62 13.29 17.36
C ASP A 51 -7.81 11.87 17.91
N ALA A 52 -7.95 11.74 19.22
CA ALA A 52 -8.02 10.43 19.88
C ALA A 52 -9.21 9.58 19.41
N ASP A 53 -10.37 10.20 19.13
CA ASP A 53 -11.56 9.47 18.68
C ASP A 53 -11.37 8.95 17.26
N LYS A 54 -10.81 9.76 16.37
CA LYS A 54 -10.50 9.33 14.99
C LYS A 54 -9.42 8.27 14.94
N THR A 55 -8.39 8.39 15.77
CA THR A 55 -7.33 7.39 15.89
C THR A 55 -7.90 6.06 16.35
N LYS A 56 -8.76 6.07 17.35
CA LYS A 56 -9.43 4.85 17.84
C LYS A 56 -10.24 4.17 16.75
N VAL A 57 -11.06 4.92 16.01
CA VAL A 57 -11.86 4.37 14.89
C VAL A 57 -10.94 3.78 13.80
N LEU A 58 -9.82 4.44 13.52
CA LEU A 58 -8.86 3.95 12.54
C LEU A 58 -8.17 2.66 13.00
N ASP A 59 -7.72 2.62 14.26
CA ASP A 59 -7.08 1.44 14.84
C ASP A 59 -8.03 0.24 14.92
N GLU A 60 -9.30 0.47 15.24
CA GLU A 60 -10.33 -0.58 15.22
C GLU A 60 -10.61 -1.11 13.80
N ALA A 61 -10.44 -0.28 12.78
CA ALA A 61 -10.62 -0.68 11.38
C ALA A 61 -9.44 -1.50 10.85
N ILE A 62 -8.25 -1.36 11.45
CA ILE A 62 -7.03 -2.07 11.03
C ILE A 62 -6.90 -3.37 11.85
N PRO A 63 -6.89 -4.56 11.24
CA PRO A 63 -6.76 -5.82 11.97
C PRO A 63 -5.54 -5.91 12.90
N LEU A 64 -4.40 -5.30 12.53
CA LEU A 64 -3.23 -5.20 13.42
C LEU A 64 -3.38 -4.16 14.53
N GLY A 65 -4.48 -3.41 14.59
CA GLY A 65 -4.84 -2.51 15.69
C GLY A 65 -4.02 -1.23 15.77
N ARG A 66 -3.30 -0.85 14.75
CA ARG A 66 -2.47 0.36 14.72
C ARG A 66 -2.14 0.83 13.31
N VAL A 67 -1.79 2.09 13.15
CA VAL A 67 -1.18 2.61 11.93
C VAL A 67 0.27 2.14 11.81
N ALA A 68 0.77 2.06 10.58
CA ALA A 68 2.17 1.73 10.31
C ALA A 68 3.09 2.93 10.58
N GLN A 69 4.36 2.65 10.87
CA GLN A 69 5.41 3.67 10.83
C GLN A 69 6.02 3.74 9.41
N PRO A 70 6.53 4.90 8.98
CA PRO A 70 7.17 5.06 7.66
C PRO A 70 8.28 4.05 7.40
N GLU A 71 9.03 3.69 8.44
CA GLU A 71 10.14 2.74 8.39
C GLU A 71 9.68 1.34 7.97
N GLU A 72 8.48 0.91 8.38
CA GLU A 72 7.92 -0.40 8.01
C GLU A 72 7.67 -0.49 6.50
N VAL A 73 7.23 0.61 5.87
CA VAL A 73 7.08 0.70 4.41
C VAL A 73 8.45 0.73 3.72
N ALA A 74 9.39 1.50 4.27
CA ALA A 74 10.75 1.61 3.73
C ALA A 74 11.49 0.27 3.76
N GLU A 75 11.32 -0.54 4.78
CA GLU A 75 11.90 -1.88 4.89
C GLU A 75 11.39 -2.81 3.78
N LEU A 76 10.09 -2.79 3.49
CA LEU A 76 9.53 -3.56 2.37
C LEU A 76 10.10 -3.09 1.03
N VAL A 77 10.18 -1.78 0.80
CA VAL A 77 10.75 -1.21 -0.43
C VAL A 77 12.22 -1.60 -0.57
N SER A 78 12.99 -1.54 0.51
CA SER A 78 14.40 -1.94 0.53
C SER A 78 14.58 -3.42 0.17
N TRP A 79 13.73 -4.28 0.72
CA TRP A 79 13.74 -5.72 0.42
C TRP A 79 13.42 -5.99 -1.08
N LEU A 80 12.42 -5.29 -1.62
CA LEU A 80 12.02 -5.41 -3.02
C LEU A 80 13.10 -4.90 -3.99
N ALA A 81 13.82 -3.84 -3.61
CA ALA A 81 14.86 -3.22 -4.42
C ALA A 81 16.21 -3.96 -4.37
N ALA A 82 16.42 -4.82 -3.38
CA ALA A 82 17.63 -5.62 -3.23
C ALA A 82 17.56 -6.92 -4.05
N ASP A 83 18.64 -7.71 -4.04
CA ASP A 83 18.68 -9.03 -4.68
C ASP A 83 17.60 -9.99 -4.14
N SER A 84 17.14 -9.79 -2.93
CA SER A 84 16.01 -10.51 -2.34
C SER A 84 14.72 -10.38 -3.16
N GLY A 85 14.50 -9.24 -3.79
CA GLY A 85 13.33 -8.95 -4.64
C GLY A 85 13.48 -9.33 -6.12
N ARG A 86 14.61 -9.90 -6.54
CA ARG A 86 14.94 -10.12 -7.98
C ARG A 86 13.96 -11.01 -8.74
N TYR A 87 13.15 -11.80 -8.06
CA TYR A 87 12.14 -12.67 -8.69
C TYR A 87 10.72 -12.12 -8.55
N VAL A 88 10.59 -10.87 -8.11
CA VAL A 88 9.29 -10.20 -7.88
C VAL A 88 9.06 -9.15 -8.95
N THR A 89 8.03 -9.33 -9.78
CA THR A 89 7.63 -8.35 -10.79
C THR A 89 6.12 -8.42 -11.09
N ALA A 90 5.59 -7.40 -11.73
CA ALA A 90 4.21 -7.29 -12.22
C ALA A 90 3.13 -7.43 -11.13
N THR A 91 3.45 -7.13 -9.88
CA THR A 91 2.56 -7.36 -8.73
C THR A 91 2.46 -6.16 -7.81
N THR A 92 1.45 -6.18 -6.94
CA THR A 92 1.23 -5.18 -5.90
C THR A 92 1.37 -5.84 -4.53
N TYR A 93 2.21 -5.29 -3.68
CA TYR A 93 2.33 -5.66 -2.27
C TYR A 93 1.53 -4.70 -1.41
N PHE A 94 0.55 -5.23 -0.71
CA PHE A 94 -0.19 -4.49 0.30
C PHE A 94 0.57 -4.56 1.63
N ILE A 95 0.79 -3.39 2.22
CA ILE A 95 1.34 -3.24 3.57
C ILE A 95 0.41 -2.31 4.33
N ASP A 96 -0.70 -2.86 4.79
CA ASP A 96 -1.88 -2.11 5.22
C ASP A 96 -2.47 -2.59 6.56
N GLY A 97 -1.76 -3.47 7.26
CA GLY A 97 -2.24 -4.05 8.51
C GLY A 97 -3.51 -4.90 8.37
N GLY A 98 -3.87 -5.27 7.14
CA GLY A 98 -5.04 -6.07 6.83
C GLY A 98 -6.33 -5.27 6.58
N ILE A 99 -6.27 -3.93 6.56
CA ILE A 99 -7.48 -3.08 6.46
C ILE A 99 -8.30 -3.36 5.20
N MET A 100 -7.67 -3.71 4.09
CA MET A 100 -8.37 -4.05 2.85
C MET A 100 -9.17 -5.34 2.93
N GLN A 101 -8.83 -6.23 3.84
CA GLN A 101 -9.52 -7.51 4.05
C GLN A 101 -10.61 -7.42 5.12
N ASN A 102 -10.56 -6.42 5.99
CA ASN A 102 -11.50 -6.26 7.09
C ASN A 102 -12.92 -5.86 6.66
N SER A 103 -13.08 -5.36 5.44
CA SER A 103 -14.38 -4.93 4.91
C SER A 103 -15.26 -6.07 4.39
N VAL A 104 -14.74 -7.28 4.37
CA VAL A 104 -15.46 -8.48 3.88
C VAL A 104 -15.89 -9.28 5.11
N GLY A 105 -16.92 -8.82 5.78
CA GLY A 105 -17.53 -9.55 6.89
C GLY A 105 -17.99 -10.94 6.43
N LEU A 106 -17.11 -11.90 6.49
CA LEU A 106 -17.40 -13.33 6.33
C LEU A 106 -17.43 -13.97 7.71
#